data_6aca119f3df3d4d17f3440241f0a13fb
#
_entry.id   6aca119f3df3d4d17f3440241f0a13fb
#
_cell.length_a   1.000
_cell.length_b   1.000
_cell.length_c   1.000
_cell.angle_alpha   90.00
_cell.angle_beta   90.00
_cell.angle_gamma   90.00
#
_symmetry.space_group_name_H-M   'P 1'
#
loop_
_entity.id
_entity.type
_entity.pdbx_description
1 polymer ?
#
loop_
_entity_poly.entity_id
_entity_poly.type
_entity_poly.pdbx_seq_one_letter_code
_entity_poly.pdbx_strand_id
1 'polypeptide(L)'
;MTRTFANRFNRMFNVEYFPEPEAYNFGESLIKIPGLDGSTKMGKSEGEGNAIFLFDSPEVIRKKVMKAVTDSGPIEPNQPKPQAIENLFNLMKALSEPETLQFFEDSYNACAVRYGDMKKQLAEDVIRFTTPFRERILDLLGNDDYLRKVANTGRDKAHESAARTIREVRAIIGFKSF
;
A
#
# COMPACT_ATOMS: atom_id res chain seq x y z
N MET A 1 10.66 -15.67 7.46
CA MET A 1 12.05 -15.67 6.97
C MET A 1 13.00 -15.02 7.97
N THR A 2 12.85 -13.74 8.34
CA THR A 2 13.75 -13.03 9.29
C THR A 2 13.89 -13.76 10.63
N ARG A 3 12.78 -14.19 11.25
CA ARG A 3 12.78 -14.98 12.49
C ARG A 3 13.61 -16.27 12.35
N THR A 4 13.46 -16.98 11.25
CA THR A 4 14.21 -18.21 10.98
C THR A 4 15.72 -17.95 10.90
N PHE A 5 16.13 -16.84 10.29
CA PHE A 5 17.55 -16.47 10.20
C PHE A 5 18.12 -16.06 11.55
N ALA A 6 17.39 -15.23 12.33
CA ALA A 6 17.84 -14.84 13.67
C ALA A 6 18.06 -16.06 14.57
N ASN A 7 17.08 -16.95 14.65
CA ASN A 7 17.16 -18.14 15.46
C ASN A 7 18.24 -19.11 14.97
N ARG A 8 18.43 -19.24 13.66
CA ARG A 8 19.49 -20.08 13.08
C ARG A 8 20.88 -19.54 13.40
N PHE A 9 21.09 -18.22 13.26
CA PHE A 9 22.38 -17.61 13.61
C PHE A 9 22.71 -17.79 15.09
N ASN A 10 21.78 -17.44 15.98
CA ASN A 10 21.96 -17.54 17.42
C ASN A 10 22.32 -18.99 17.83
N ARG A 11 21.60 -19.95 17.27
CA ARG A 11 21.82 -21.37 17.54
C ARG A 11 23.16 -21.89 17.01
N MET A 12 23.53 -21.45 15.78
CA MET A 12 24.77 -21.90 15.11
C MET A 12 26.01 -21.42 15.85
N PHE A 13 25.98 -20.21 16.40
CA PHE A 13 27.13 -19.61 17.09
C PHE A 13 27.00 -19.63 18.62
N ASN A 14 25.94 -20.26 19.14
CA ASN A 14 25.63 -20.35 20.58
C ASN A 14 25.64 -18.99 21.27
N VAL A 15 24.91 -18.02 20.68
CA VAL A 15 24.76 -16.64 21.17
C VAL A 15 23.29 -16.22 21.21
N GLU A 16 22.96 -15.20 21.99
CA GLU A 16 21.69 -14.50 21.98
C GLU A 16 21.87 -13.10 21.38
N TYR A 17 22.35 -13.04 20.13
CA TYR A 17 22.70 -11.78 19.50
C TYR A 17 21.52 -11.13 18.78
N PHE A 18 20.80 -11.87 17.96
CA PHE A 18 19.61 -11.35 17.26
C PHE A 18 18.35 -11.65 18.07
N PRO A 19 17.60 -10.63 18.51
CA PRO A 19 16.30 -10.87 19.12
C PRO A 19 15.34 -11.51 18.11
N GLU A 20 14.38 -12.28 18.58
CA GLU A 20 13.36 -12.84 17.72
C GLU A 20 12.45 -11.71 17.21
N PRO A 21 12.33 -11.52 15.88
CA PRO A 21 11.48 -10.46 15.34
C PRO A 21 10.00 -10.74 15.60
N GLU A 22 9.29 -9.75 16.12
CA GLU A 22 7.85 -9.78 16.29
C GLU A 22 7.15 -9.09 15.15
N ALA A 23 5.93 -9.54 14.83
CA ALA A 23 5.08 -8.84 13.88
C ALA A 23 4.55 -7.56 14.54
N TYR A 24 4.71 -6.43 13.86
CA TYR A 24 4.16 -5.15 14.30
C TYR A 24 3.15 -4.64 13.28
N ASN A 25 2.01 -4.19 13.75
CA ASN A 25 0.98 -3.53 12.95
C ASN A 25 0.65 -2.17 13.58
N PHE A 26 0.61 -1.11 12.76
CA PHE A 26 0.31 0.25 13.22
C PHE A 26 -1.19 0.48 13.48
N GLY A 27 -2.06 -0.43 13.04
CA GLY A 27 -3.50 -0.34 13.19
C GLY A 27 -4.11 -1.59 13.80
N GLU A 28 -5.39 -1.53 14.12
CA GLU A 28 -6.16 -2.67 14.66
C GLU A 28 -6.32 -3.79 13.63
N SER A 29 -6.29 -3.45 12.34
CA SER A 29 -6.40 -4.41 11.25
C SER A 29 -5.43 -4.10 10.10
N LEU A 30 -4.96 -5.14 9.42
CA LEU A 30 -4.19 -5.02 8.20
C LEU A 30 -5.14 -4.80 7.02
N ILE A 31 -5.16 -3.59 6.47
CA ILE A 31 -5.95 -3.26 5.28
C ILE A 31 -5.13 -3.62 4.04
N LYS A 32 -5.65 -4.53 3.23
CA LYS A 32 -5.12 -4.82 1.90
C LYS A 32 -5.86 -3.97 0.88
N ILE A 33 -5.13 -3.13 0.17
CA ILE A 33 -5.71 -2.34 -0.92
C ILE A 33 -5.83 -3.22 -2.16
N PRO A 34 -7.04 -3.46 -2.67
CA PRO A 34 -7.26 -4.30 -3.85
C PRO A 34 -6.88 -3.60 -5.15
N GLY A 35 -6.56 -4.40 -6.18
CA GLY A 35 -6.26 -3.90 -7.52
C GLY A 35 -7.51 -3.48 -8.31
N LEU A 36 -7.32 -2.57 -9.26
CA LEU A 36 -8.38 -2.10 -10.15
C LEU A 36 -8.73 -3.10 -11.25
N ASP A 37 -7.87 -4.06 -11.53
CA ASP A 37 -8.04 -5.13 -12.50
C ASP A 37 -8.88 -6.32 -12.00
N GLY A 38 -9.42 -6.22 -10.79
CA GLY A 38 -10.14 -7.31 -10.12
C GLY A 38 -9.22 -8.28 -9.36
N SER A 39 -7.90 -8.06 -9.37
CA SER A 39 -6.96 -8.85 -8.58
C SER A 39 -7.11 -8.59 -7.07
N THR A 40 -6.51 -9.45 -6.25
CA THR A 40 -6.60 -9.35 -4.79
C THR A 40 -5.70 -8.30 -4.18
N LYS A 41 -4.78 -7.71 -4.97
CA LYS A 41 -3.75 -6.79 -4.46
C LYS A 41 -3.41 -5.70 -5.47
N MET A 42 -3.40 -4.45 -5.02
CA MET A 42 -2.81 -3.34 -5.76
C MET A 42 -1.28 -3.41 -5.65
N GLY A 43 -0.59 -3.53 -6.77
CA GLY A 43 0.87 -3.67 -6.78
C GLY A 43 1.51 -3.07 -8.02
N LYS A 44 2.74 -2.56 -7.87
CA LYS A 44 3.52 -1.97 -8.97
C LYS A 44 3.86 -2.99 -10.06
N SER A 45 4.04 -4.25 -9.69
CA SER A 45 4.37 -5.35 -10.59
C SER A 45 3.20 -5.90 -11.39
N GLU A 46 1.96 -5.52 -11.00
CA GLU A 46 0.72 -6.01 -11.63
C GLU A 46 0.28 -5.17 -12.85
N GLY A 47 1.13 -4.22 -13.27
CA GLY A 47 0.87 -3.33 -14.40
C GLY A 47 0.41 -1.93 -13.99
N GLU A 48 0.73 -0.95 -14.85
CA GLU A 48 0.46 0.48 -14.58
C GLU A 48 -1.04 0.79 -14.41
N GLY A 49 -1.92 0.00 -15.03
CA GLY A 49 -3.38 0.21 -14.95
C GLY A 49 -4.01 -0.30 -13.66
N ASN A 50 -3.32 -1.20 -12.93
CA ASN A 50 -3.85 -1.82 -11.72
C ASN A 50 -3.63 -1.00 -10.45
N ALA A 51 -2.65 -0.11 -10.45
CA ALA A 51 -2.26 0.64 -9.25
C ALA A 51 -2.47 2.15 -9.41
N ILE A 52 -2.96 2.78 -8.34
CA ILE A 52 -2.98 4.23 -8.19
C ILE A 52 -1.74 4.64 -7.41
N PHE A 53 -0.98 5.58 -7.95
CA PHE A 53 0.18 6.16 -7.27
C PHE A 53 -0.20 7.49 -6.61
N LEU A 54 0.38 7.77 -5.46
CA LEU A 54 0.16 9.04 -4.76
C LEU A 54 0.59 10.28 -5.58
N PHE A 55 1.41 10.06 -6.61
CA PHE A 55 1.88 11.09 -7.53
C PHE A 55 1.07 11.18 -8.83
N ASP A 56 0.12 10.28 -9.07
CA ASP A 56 -0.74 10.34 -10.25
C ASP A 56 -1.50 11.67 -10.33
N SER A 57 -1.63 12.23 -11.53
CA SER A 57 -2.48 13.41 -11.72
C SER A 57 -3.96 13.03 -11.62
N PRO A 58 -4.85 14.00 -11.32
CA PRO A 58 -6.29 13.76 -11.28
C PRO A 58 -6.83 13.09 -12.54
N GLU A 59 -6.33 13.48 -13.73
CA GLU A 59 -6.72 12.91 -15.02
C GLU A 59 -6.32 11.44 -15.13
N VAL A 60 -5.10 11.10 -14.66
CA VAL A 60 -4.59 9.72 -14.65
C VAL A 60 -5.42 8.87 -13.70
N ILE A 61 -5.74 9.38 -12.50
CA ILE A 61 -6.57 8.67 -11.52
C ILE A 61 -7.95 8.40 -12.11
N ARG A 62 -8.63 9.42 -12.67
CA ARG A 62 -9.95 9.25 -13.32
C ARG A 62 -9.88 8.16 -14.40
N LYS A 63 -8.86 8.23 -15.27
CA LYS A 63 -8.69 7.25 -16.34
C LYS A 63 -8.48 5.83 -15.82
N LYS A 64 -7.69 5.66 -14.76
CA LYS A 64 -7.44 4.34 -14.12
C LYS A 64 -8.71 3.79 -13.48
N VAL A 65 -9.38 4.59 -12.64
CA VAL A 65 -10.60 4.16 -11.94
C VAL A 65 -11.74 3.87 -12.92
N MET A 66 -11.92 4.68 -13.97
CA MET A 66 -12.94 4.43 -14.99
C MET A 66 -12.70 3.12 -15.78
N LYS A 67 -11.45 2.68 -15.89
CA LYS A 67 -11.07 1.39 -16.52
C LYS A 67 -11.16 0.20 -15.59
N ALA A 68 -11.40 0.39 -14.29
CA ALA A 68 -11.52 -0.70 -13.35
C ALA A 68 -12.54 -1.74 -13.82
N VAL A 69 -12.24 -3.01 -13.58
CA VAL A 69 -13.08 -4.12 -14.03
C VAL A 69 -14.41 -4.13 -13.29
N THR A 70 -15.50 -4.26 -14.04
CA THR A 70 -16.86 -4.44 -13.52
C THR A 70 -17.62 -5.42 -14.41
N ASP A 71 -18.65 -6.02 -13.86
CA ASP A 71 -19.62 -6.87 -14.56
C ASP A 71 -20.82 -6.05 -15.12
N SER A 72 -21.89 -6.73 -15.46
CA SER A 72 -23.12 -6.11 -15.98
C SER A 72 -24.07 -5.60 -14.87
N GLY A 73 -23.72 -5.81 -13.61
CA GLY A 73 -24.54 -5.48 -12.45
C GLY A 73 -25.28 -6.67 -11.85
N PRO A 74 -25.80 -6.52 -10.62
CA PRO A 74 -26.58 -7.56 -9.95
C PRO A 74 -27.92 -7.77 -10.67
N ILE A 75 -28.33 -9.03 -10.79
CA ILE A 75 -29.62 -9.43 -11.39
C ILE A 75 -30.67 -9.78 -10.34
N GLU A 76 -30.25 -10.00 -9.09
CA GLU A 76 -31.11 -10.30 -7.95
C GLU A 76 -30.79 -9.38 -6.77
N PRO A 77 -31.79 -8.95 -5.99
CA PRO A 77 -31.56 -8.17 -4.78
C PRO A 77 -30.64 -8.88 -3.79
N ASN A 78 -29.72 -8.13 -3.21
CA ASN A 78 -28.72 -8.64 -2.26
C ASN A 78 -27.80 -9.74 -2.81
N GLN A 79 -27.59 -9.77 -4.13
CA GLN A 79 -26.67 -10.71 -4.77
C GLN A 79 -25.25 -10.53 -4.21
N PRO A 80 -24.51 -11.61 -3.92
CA PRO A 80 -23.12 -11.52 -3.53
C PRO A 80 -22.27 -10.80 -4.59
N LYS A 81 -21.43 -9.87 -4.15
CA LYS A 81 -20.55 -9.11 -5.05
C LYS A 81 -19.44 -10.01 -5.59
N PRO A 82 -19.24 -10.08 -6.93
CA PRO A 82 -18.02 -10.66 -7.49
C PRO A 82 -16.77 -9.93 -7.00
N GLN A 83 -15.62 -10.61 -7.01
CA GLN A 83 -14.36 -10.07 -6.46
C GLN A 83 -14.00 -8.68 -7.00
N ALA A 84 -14.17 -8.43 -8.28
CA ALA A 84 -13.87 -7.13 -8.88
C ALA A 84 -14.75 -6.01 -8.33
N ILE A 85 -16.03 -6.28 -8.09
CA ILE A 85 -16.98 -5.35 -7.51
C ILE A 85 -16.66 -5.15 -6.02
N GLU A 86 -16.43 -6.24 -5.29
CA GLU A 86 -16.01 -6.19 -3.87
C GLU A 86 -14.76 -5.33 -3.70
N ASN A 87 -13.80 -5.40 -4.63
CA ASN A 87 -12.60 -4.56 -4.62
C ASN A 87 -12.94 -3.07 -4.70
N LEU A 88 -13.89 -2.66 -5.55
CA LEU A 88 -14.30 -1.26 -5.66
C LEU A 88 -15.01 -0.78 -4.39
N PHE A 89 -15.89 -1.60 -3.81
CA PHE A 89 -16.53 -1.28 -2.53
C PHE A 89 -15.52 -1.19 -1.38
N ASN A 90 -14.51 -2.05 -1.35
CA ASN A 90 -13.43 -1.99 -0.36
C ASN A 90 -12.58 -0.70 -0.50
N LEU A 91 -12.35 -0.23 -1.74
CA LEU A 91 -11.73 1.07 -1.97
C LEU A 91 -12.62 2.22 -1.50
N MET A 92 -13.92 2.18 -1.81
CA MET A 92 -14.87 3.18 -1.31
C MET A 92 -14.94 3.18 0.22
N LYS A 93 -14.98 2.02 0.86
CA LYS A 93 -14.97 1.89 2.32
C LYS A 93 -13.74 2.54 2.97
N ALA A 94 -12.61 2.55 2.27
CA ALA A 94 -11.37 3.17 2.76
C ALA A 94 -11.29 4.69 2.52
N LEU A 95 -11.99 5.22 1.51
CA LEU A 95 -11.74 6.56 0.99
C LEU A 95 -12.99 7.45 0.88
N SER A 96 -14.17 6.87 0.74
CA SER A 96 -15.42 7.61 0.57
C SER A 96 -16.08 7.92 1.91
N GLU A 97 -16.95 8.93 1.92
CA GLU A 97 -17.79 9.22 3.08
C GLU A 97 -18.79 8.07 3.33
N PRO A 98 -19.14 7.79 4.59
CA PRO A 98 -20.04 6.68 4.94
C PRO A 98 -21.38 6.71 4.19
N GLU A 99 -21.97 7.91 4.01
CA GLU A 99 -23.25 8.09 3.31
C GLU A 99 -23.13 7.74 1.82
N THR A 100 -22.01 8.08 1.21
CA THR A 100 -21.73 7.75 -0.19
C THR A 100 -21.57 6.24 -0.38
N LEU A 101 -20.84 5.60 0.50
CA LEU A 101 -20.69 4.14 0.50
C LEU A 101 -22.07 3.48 0.66
N GLN A 102 -22.86 3.92 1.65
CA GLN A 102 -24.19 3.35 1.91
C GLN A 102 -25.13 3.50 0.70
N PHE A 103 -25.10 4.67 0.04
CA PHE A 103 -25.90 4.90 -1.16
C PHE A 103 -25.60 3.88 -2.27
N PHE A 104 -24.32 3.58 -2.52
CA PHE A 104 -23.94 2.61 -3.55
C PHE A 104 -24.20 1.15 -3.10
N GLU A 105 -24.06 0.85 -1.82
CA GLU A 105 -24.47 -0.45 -1.25
C GLU A 105 -25.96 -0.70 -1.45
N ASP A 106 -26.80 0.26 -1.10
CA ASP A 106 -28.26 0.17 -1.26
C ASP A 106 -28.64 0.05 -2.74
N SER A 107 -27.97 0.84 -3.59
CA SER A 107 -28.20 0.78 -5.05
C SER A 107 -27.81 -0.57 -5.64
N TYR A 108 -26.71 -1.16 -5.17
CA TYR A 108 -26.29 -2.51 -5.58
C TYR A 108 -27.33 -3.55 -5.14
N ASN A 109 -27.72 -3.52 -3.87
CA ASN A 109 -28.69 -4.45 -3.29
C ASN A 109 -30.08 -4.36 -3.93
N ALA A 110 -30.42 -3.19 -4.46
CA ALA A 110 -31.68 -2.94 -5.21
C ALA A 110 -31.57 -3.22 -6.72
N CYS A 111 -30.46 -3.77 -7.21
CA CYS A 111 -30.18 -3.97 -8.64
C CYS A 111 -30.25 -2.66 -9.48
N ALA A 112 -29.98 -1.52 -8.87
CA ALA A 112 -30.08 -0.19 -9.49
C ALA A 112 -28.72 0.52 -9.60
N VAL A 113 -27.62 -0.14 -9.27
CA VAL A 113 -26.28 0.44 -9.29
C VAL A 113 -25.87 0.81 -10.72
N ARG A 114 -25.34 2.03 -10.86
CA ARG A 114 -24.67 2.50 -12.08
C ARG A 114 -23.18 2.56 -11.84
N TYR A 115 -22.44 1.56 -12.30
CA TYR A 115 -20.99 1.51 -12.10
C TYR A 115 -20.24 2.72 -12.67
N GLY A 116 -20.75 3.33 -13.74
CA GLY A 116 -20.16 4.56 -14.25
C GLY A 116 -20.18 5.70 -13.25
N ASP A 117 -21.28 5.86 -12.52
CA ASP A 117 -21.43 6.93 -11.51
C ASP A 117 -20.65 6.57 -10.23
N MET A 118 -20.67 5.31 -9.82
CA MET A 118 -19.86 4.79 -8.72
C MET A 118 -18.36 5.00 -8.96
N LYS A 119 -17.87 4.69 -10.17
CA LYS A 119 -16.46 4.90 -10.54
C LYS A 119 -16.08 6.37 -10.59
N LYS A 120 -16.97 7.25 -11.09
CA LYS A 120 -16.73 8.70 -11.05
C LYS A 120 -16.60 9.19 -9.61
N GLN A 121 -17.51 8.79 -8.73
CA GLN A 121 -17.46 9.17 -7.33
C GLN A 121 -16.19 8.67 -6.66
N LEU A 122 -15.87 7.37 -6.84
CA LEU A 122 -14.62 6.79 -6.30
C LEU A 122 -13.38 7.52 -6.82
N ALA A 123 -13.34 7.92 -8.10
CA ALA A 123 -12.22 8.67 -8.65
C ALA A 123 -12.03 10.03 -7.94
N GLU A 124 -13.11 10.76 -7.67
CA GLU A 124 -13.03 12.03 -6.95
C GLU A 124 -12.61 11.83 -5.49
N ASP A 125 -13.07 10.78 -4.83
CA ASP A 125 -12.67 10.45 -3.46
C ASP A 125 -11.18 10.09 -3.38
N VAL A 126 -10.66 9.31 -4.35
CA VAL A 126 -9.23 9.02 -4.49
C VAL A 126 -8.44 10.31 -4.72
N ILE A 127 -8.89 11.19 -5.62
CA ILE A 127 -8.24 12.48 -5.91
C ILE A 127 -8.20 13.34 -4.65
N ARG A 128 -9.32 13.48 -3.95
CA ARG A 128 -9.40 14.21 -2.69
C ARG A 128 -8.37 13.69 -1.68
N PHE A 129 -8.24 12.37 -1.55
CA PHE A 129 -7.28 11.74 -0.65
C PHE A 129 -5.83 11.95 -1.09
N THR A 130 -5.53 11.82 -2.38
CA THR A 130 -4.14 11.85 -2.88
C THR A 130 -3.59 13.26 -3.12
N THR A 131 -4.45 14.26 -3.33
CA THR A 131 -4.05 15.65 -3.64
C THR A 131 -3.04 16.22 -2.63
N PRO A 132 -3.25 16.17 -1.30
CA PRO A 132 -2.31 16.73 -0.35
C PRO A 132 -0.92 16.06 -0.41
N PHE A 133 -0.88 14.76 -0.65
CA PHE A 133 0.38 14.03 -0.81
C PHE A 133 1.09 14.44 -2.10
N ARG A 134 0.35 14.53 -3.20
CA ARG A 134 0.89 14.95 -4.50
C ARG A 134 1.47 16.36 -4.45
N GLU A 135 0.75 17.31 -3.87
CA GLU A 135 1.22 18.69 -3.69
C GLU A 135 2.52 18.73 -2.88
N ARG A 136 2.57 17.97 -1.79
CA ARG A 136 3.78 17.89 -0.97
C ARG A 136 4.95 17.24 -1.70
N ILE A 137 4.70 16.21 -2.51
CA ILE A 137 5.73 15.58 -3.34
C ILE A 137 6.28 16.58 -4.36
N LEU A 138 5.42 17.35 -5.03
CA LEU A 138 5.83 18.37 -6.00
C LEU A 138 6.68 19.47 -5.36
N ASP A 139 6.28 19.95 -4.20
CA ASP A 139 7.05 20.94 -3.41
C ASP A 139 8.44 20.40 -3.05
N LEU A 140 8.52 19.16 -2.57
CA LEU A 140 9.79 18.54 -2.19
C LEU A 140 10.67 18.22 -3.39
N LEU A 141 10.12 17.83 -4.53
CA LEU A 141 10.90 17.58 -5.76
C LEU A 141 11.59 18.83 -6.29
N GLY A 142 11.07 20.02 -6.00
CA GLY A 142 11.72 21.30 -6.31
C GLY A 142 12.85 21.67 -5.34
N ASN A 143 13.12 20.92 -4.29
CA ASN A 143 14.08 21.24 -3.24
C ASN A 143 15.20 20.18 -3.13
N ASP A 144 16.12 20.20 -4.09
CA ASP A 144 17.23 19.23 -4.15
C ASP A 144 18.11 19.25 -2.89
N ASP A 145 18.36 20.41 -2.31
CA ASP A 145 19.21 20.53 -1.11
C ASP A 145 18.55 19.81 0.09
N TYR A 146 17.25 19.98 0.25
CA TYR A 146 16.50 19.25 1.28
C TYR A 146 16.55 17.75 1.05
N LEU A 147 16.31 17.28 -0.19
CA LEU A 147 16.36 15.87 -0.53
C LEU A 147 17.75 15.26 -0.29
N ARG A 148 18.82 15.97 -0.69
CA ARG A 148 20.21 15.57 -0.41
C ARG A 148 20.50 15.49 1.09
N LYS A 149 20.05 16.48 1.86
CA LYS A 149 20.20 16.49 3.33
C LYS A 149 19.50 15.29 3.97
N VAL A 150 18.25 14.99 3.58
CA VAL A 150 17.50 13.85 4.09
C VAL A 150 18.18 12.53 3.72
N ALA A 151 18.59 12.38 2.45
CA ALA A 151 19.30 11.18 1.99
C ALA A 151 20.64 10.97 2.73
N ASN A 152 21.45 12.02 2.89
CA ASN A 152 22.70 11.93 3.61
C ASN A 152 22.50 11.59 5.08
N THR A 153 21.56 12.26 5.77
CA THR A 153 21.23 11.97 7.16
C THR A 153 20.75 10.51 7.34
N GLY A 154 19.91 10.05 6.42
CA GLY A 154 19.43 8.66 6.41
C GLY A 154 20.55 7.65 6.17
N ARG A 155 21.43 7.94 5.20
CA ARG A 155 22.63 7.14 4.92
C ARG A 155 23.53 7.02 6.15
N ASP A 156 23.82 8.13 6.81
CA ASP A 156 24.76 8.14 7.95
C ASP A 156 24.20 7.34 9.12
N LYS A 157 22.90 7.50 9.44
CA LYS A 157 22.22 6.70 10.47
C LYS A 157 22.20 5.20 10.13
N ALA A 158 21.86 4.87 8.88
CA ALA A 158 21.84 3.47 8.43
C ALA A 158 23.24 2.86 8.43
N HIS A 159 24.26 3.62 7.99
CA HIS A 159 25.65 3.17 7.99
C HIS A 159 26.15 2.92 9.42
N GLU A 160 25.89 3.81 10.37
CA GLU A 160 26.27 3.64 11.76
C GLU A 160 25.69 2.35 12.35
N SER A 161 24.40 2.13 12.18
CA SER A 161 23.71 0.95 12.65
C SER A 161 24.24 -0.35 12.00
N ALA A 162 24.36 -0.34 10.68
CA ALA A 162 24.85 -1.48 9.91
C ALA A 162 26.33 -1.81 10.19
N ALA A 163 27.19 -0.80 10.29
CA ALA A 163 28.60 -0.98 10.56
C ALA A 163 28.85 -1.56 11.97
N ARG A 164 28.04 -1.14 12.96
CA ARG A 164 28.09 -1.75 14.28
C ARG A 164 27.71 -3.23 14.22
N THR A 165 26.53 -3.52 13.66
CA THR A 165 26.02 -4.88 13.54
C THR A 165 26.98 -5.79 12.79
N ILE A 166 27.51 -5.38 11.64
CA ILE A 166 28.41 -6.22 10.85
C ILE A 166 29.74 -6.47 11.56
N ARG A 167 30.24 -5.50 12.33
CA ARG A 167 31.45 -5.66 13.14
C ARG A 167 31.26 -6.72 14.22
N GLU A 168 30.15 -6.65 14.94
CA GLU A 168 29.80 -7.60 16.00
C GLU A 168 29.55 -9.00 15.43
N VAL A 169 28.81 -9.10 14.33
CA VAL A 169 28.59 -10.37 13.62
C VAL A 169 29.92 -10.98 13.15
N ARG A 170 30.82 -10.19 12.55
CA ARG A 170 32.15 -10.67 12.14
C ARG A 170 32.98 -11.19 13.32
N ALA A 171 32.91 -10.55 14.47
CA ALA A 171 33.58 -11.04 15.68
C ALA A 171 33.00 -12.36 16.15
N ILE A 172 31.66 -12.49 16.17
CA ILE A 172 30.97 -13.73 16.56
C ILE A 172 31.37 -14.93 15.66
N ILE A 173 31.40 -14.70 14.34
CA ILE A 173 31.75 -15.76 13.37
C ILE A 173 33.26 -16.00 13.23
N GLY A 174 34.09 -15.27 13.98
CA GLY A 174 35.55 -15.45 13.98
C GLY A 174 36.27 -14.81 12.81
N PHE A 175 35.67 -13.85 12.11
CA PHE A 175 36.36 -13.08 11.06
C PHE A 175 37.41 -12.15 11.69
N LYS A 176 38.67 -12.33 11.29
CA LYS A 176 39.75 -11.43 11.69
C LYS A 176 39.68 -10.17 10.79
N SER A 177 39.65 -8.97 11.39
CA SER A 177 39.95 -7.74 10.69
C SER A 177 41.46 -7.63 10.47
N PHE A 178 41.88 -7.51 9.24
CA PHE A 178 43.25 -7.21 8.87
C PHE A 178 43.43 -5.70 8.82
#